data_16333c618df01f884012416ec66141ce
#
_entry.id   16333c618df01f884012416ec66141ce
#
_cell.length_a   1.000
_cell.length_b   1.000
_cell.length_c   1.000
_cell.angle_alpha   90.00
_cell.angle_beta   90.00
_cell.angle_gamma   90.00
#
_symmetry.space_group_name_H-M   'P 1'
#
loop_
_entity.id
_entity.type
_entity.pdbx_description
1 polymer ?
#
loop_
_entity_poly.entity_id
_entity_poly.type
_entity_poly.pdbx_seq_one_letter_code
_entity_poly.pdbx_strand_id
1 'polypeptide(L)' 'MKVRFDRETCIGMFQCVAEWDAFEENEDEGKADLDGGEEVQPDVFEREVPADAELDAKFAARSCPVDAIEIYDDGEKLI' A
#
# COMPACT_ATOMS: atom_id res chain seq x y z
N MET A 1 -10.28 -2.48 -8.56
CA MET A 1 -9.52 -1.53 -7.73
C MET A 1 -8.11 -2.04 -7.53
N LYS A 2 -7.12 -1.18 -7.67
CA LYS A 2 -5.70 -1.52 -7.46
C LYS A 2 -5.07 -0.62 -6.41
N VAL A 3 -4.14 -1.18 -5.66
CA VAL A 3 -3.28 -0.41 -4.76
C VAL A 3 -1.88 -0.34 -5.36
N ARG A 4 -1.29 0.84 -5.34
CA ARG A 4 0.11 1.07 -5.71
C ARG A 4 0.85 1.56 -4.48
N PHE A 5 1.94 0.91 -4.18
CA PHE A 5 2.75 1.20 -3.00
C PHE A 5 4.17 1.59 -3.42
N ASP A 6 4.57 2.81 -3.11
CA ASP A 6 5.93 3.29 -3.33
C ASP A 6 6.75 3.02 -2.08
N ARG A 7 7.45 1.89 -2.07
CA ARG A 7 8.23 1.45 -0.93
C ARG A 7 9.41 2.37 -0.64
N GLU A 8 9.96 3.02 -1.66
CA GLU A 8 11.05 3.96 -1.47
C GLU A 8 10.61 5.17 -0.63
N THR A 9 9.38 5.64 -0.83
CA THR A 9 8.83 6.77 -0.09
C THR A 9 8.44 6.39 1.34
N CYS A 10 8.17 5.11 1.59
CA CYS A 10 7.75 4.62 2.90
C CYS A 10 8.80 4.93 3.98
N ILE A 11 8.36 5.47 5.11
CA ILE A 11 9.24 5.83 6.23
C ILE A 11 9.12 4.91 7.43
N GLY A 12 8.40 3.78 7.27
CA GLY A 12 8.31 2.78 8.33
C GLY A 12 7.40 3.12 9.49
N MET A 13 6.38 3.94 9.25
CA MET A 13 5.39 4.25 10.29
C MET A 13 4.49 3.07 10.62
N PHE A 14 4.31 2.14 9.69
CA PHE A 14 3.53 0.91 9.84
C PHE A 14 2.05 1.10 10.18
N GLN A 15 1.50 2.29 10.01
CA GLN A 15 0.08 2.52 10.23
C GLN A 15 -0.78 1.73 9.24
N CYS A 16 -0.29 1.57 8.02
CA CYS A 16 -0.98 0.77 7.00
C CYS A 16 -1.12 -0.69 7.40
N VAL A 17 -0.17 -1.23 8.14
CA VAL A 17 -0.21 -2.61 8.62
C VAL A 17 -1.39 -2.81 9.58
N ALA A 18 -1.67 -1.83 10.42
CA ALA A 18 -2.78 -1.88 11.34
C ALA A 18 -4.14 -1.75 10.63
N GLU A 19 -4.17 -1.06 9.50
CA GLU A 19 -5.42 -0.81 8.77
C GLU A 19 -5.75 -1.91 7.76
N TRP A 20 -4.73 -2.56 7.18
CA TRP A 20 -4.94 -3.61 6.18
C TRP A 20 -3.82 -4.64 6.29
N ASP A 21 -4.20 -5.89 6.51
CA ASP A 21 -3.26 -7.00 6.74
C ASP A 21 -2.49 -7.44 5.50
N ALA A 22 -2.77 -6.88 4.33
CA ALA A 22 -1.94 -7.08 3.14
C ALA A 22 -0.58 -6.40 3.27
N PHE A 23 -0.45 -5.41 4.14
CA PHE A 23 0.84 -4.81 4.46
C PHE A 23 1.48 -5.51 5.64
N GLU A 24 2.79 -5.73 5.57
CA GLU A 24 3.56 -6.39 6.61
C GLU A 24 4.70 -5.48 7.05
N GLU A 25 5.06 -5.58 8.33
CA GLU A 25 6.19 -4.83 8.85
C GLU A 25 7.50 -5.49 8.45
N ASN A 26 8.41 -4.74 7.87
CA ASN A 26 9.78 -5.18 7.63
C ASN A 26 10.72 -4.30 8.44
N GLU A 27 10.98 -4.72 9.67
CA GLU A 27 11.81 -3.94 10.59
C GLU A 27 13.26 -3.89 10.16
N ASP A 28 13.73 -4.92 9.46
CA ASP A 28 15.13 -4.97 9.00
C ASP A 28 15.43 -3.85 7.99
N GLU A 29 14.44 -3.48 7.18
CA GLU A 29 14.58 -2.41 6.19
C GLU A 29 13.93 -1.11 6.64
N GLY A 30 13.15 -1.12 7.71
CA GLY A 30 12.42 0.04 8.18
C GLY A 30 11.32 0.48 7.23
N LYS A 31 10.71 -0.46 6.51
CA LYS A 31 9.67 -0.20 5.52
C LYS A 31 8.61 -1.29 5.58
N ALA A 32 7.42 -0.99 5.09
CA ALA A 32 6.39 -2.00 4.95
C ALA A 32 6.61 -2.80 3.66
N ASP A 33 6.10 -4.01 3.64
CA ASP A 33 6.02 -4.85 2.43
C ASP A 33 4.55 -5.05 2.07
N LEU A 34 4.25 -5.11 0.77
CA LEU A 34 2.91 -5.37 0.27
C LEU A 34 2.83 -6.83 -0.16
N ASP A 35 2.11 -7.63 0.63
CA ASP A 35 1.90 -9.05 0.34
C ASP A 35 1.13 -9.21 -0.97
N GLY A 36 1.62 -10.10 -1.84
CA GLY A 36 1.02 -10.30 -3.15
C GLY A 36 1.27 -9.18 -4.14
N GLY A 37 2.05 -8.18 -3.77
CA GLY A 37 2.40 -7.09 -4.67
C GLY A 37 3.38 -7.51 -5.74
N GLU A 38 3.20 -6.98 -6.96
CA GLU A 38 4.11 -7.17 -8.08
C GLU A 38 4.93 -5.90 -8.27
N GLU A 39 6.24 -6.03 -8.34
CA GLU A 39 7.09 -4.87 -8.57
C GLU A 39 6.98 -4.45 -10.03
N VAL A 40 6.37 -3.29 -10.26
CA VAL A 40 6.12 -2.75 -11.62
C VAL A 40 7.16 -1.73 -12.04
N GLN A 41 7.81 -1.10 -11.07
CA GLN A 41 8.95 -0.22 -11.25
C GLN A 41 9.87 -0.41 -10.04
N PRO A 42 11.14 0.01 -10.07
CA PRO A 42 12.01 -0.14 -8.91
C PRO A 42 11.34 0.42 -7.64
N ASP A 43 11.14 -0.44 -6.65
CA ASP A 43 10.52 -0.13 -5.36
C ASP A 43 9.05 0.33 -5.44
N VAL A 44 8.36 0.10 -6.58
CA VAL A 44 6.93 0.39 -6.72
C VAL A 44 6.19 -0.94 -6.95
N PHE A 45 5.25 -1.23 -6.07
CA PHE A 45 4.50 -2.48 -6.08
C PHE A 45 3.02 -2.22 -6.31
N GLU A 46 2.36 -3.10 -7.04
CA GLU A 46 0.92 -3.02 -7.30
C GLU A 46 0.26 -4.37 -7.07
N ARG A 47 -0.99 -4.36 -6.63
CA ARG A 47 -1.81 -5.57 -6.58
C ARG A 47 -3.29 -5.20 -6.69
N GLU A 48 -4.10 -6.18 -7.06
CA GLU A 48 -5.55 -6.04 -6.97
C GLU A 48 -5.99 -5.96 -5.52
N VAL A 49 -7.00 -5.13 -5.27
CA VAL A 49 -7.65 -5.04 -3.96
C VAL A 49 -8.91 -5.90 -4.02
N PRO A 50 -9.03 -6.94 -3.18
CA PRO A 50 -10.27 -7.73 -3.12
C PRO A 50 -11.47 -6.87 -2.77
N ALA A 51 -12.65 -7.23 -3.26
CA ALA A 51 -13.85 -6.45 -3.02
C ALA A 51 -14.17 -6.28 -1.54
N ASP A 52 -13.84 -7.29 -0.72
CA ASP A 52 -14.08 -7.24 0.73
C ASP A 52 -13.00 -6.47 1.49
N ALA A 53 -11.93 -6.01 0.83
CA ALA A 53 -10.85 -5.26 1.44
C ALA A 53 -10.75 -3.83 0.94
N GLU A 54 -11.70 -3.36 0.13
CA GLU A 54 -11.63 -2.01 -0.46
C GLU A 54 -11.58 -0.92 0.60
N LEU A 55 -12.38 -1.05 1.65
CA LEU A 55 -12.40 -0.07 2.72
C LEU A 55 -11.09 -0.09 3.52
N ASP A 56 -10.58 -1.28 3.82
CA ASP A 56 -9.31 -1.43 4.54
C ASP A 56 -8.16 -0.83 3.74
N ALA A 57 -8.12 -1.07 2.43
CA ALA A 57 -7.09 -0.51 1.55
C ALA A 57 -7.15 1.02 1.53
N LYS A 58 -8.35 1.60 1.49
CA LYS A 58 -8.52 3.05 1.53
C LYS A 58 -8.04 3.65 2.84
N PHE A 59 -8.35 3.00 3.97
CA PHE A 59 -7.87 3.45 5.27
C PHE A 59 -6.34 3.36 5.36
N ALA A 60 -5.76 2.28 4.83
CA ALA A 60 -4.30 2.15 4.80
C ALA A 60 -3.66 3.28 4.00
N ALA A 61 -4.21 3.60 2.84
CA ALA A 61 -3.71 4.69 2.00
C ALA A 61 -3.79 6.04 2.71
N ARG A 62 -4.91 6.30 3.38
CA ARG A 62 -5.10 7.57 4.10
C ARG A 62 -4.24 7.68 5.34
N SER A 63 -3.86 6.57 5.96
CA SER A 63 -3.04 6.59 7.17
C SER A 63 -1.58 6.86 6.89
N CYS A 64 -1.13 6.74 5.63
CA CYS A 64 0.26 6.95 5.27
C CYS A 64 0.57 8.46 5.23
N PRO A 65 1.44 8.97 6.12
CA PRO A 65 1.71 10.42 6.18
C PRO A 65 2.56 10.95 5.04
N VAL A 66 3.16 10.07 4.25
CA VAL A 66 4.05 10.45 3.14
C VAL A 66 3.44 10.11 1.77
N ASP A 67 2.17 9.71 1.74
CA ASP A 67 1.44 9.39 0.50
C ASP A 67 2.14 8.31 -0.35
N ALA A 68 2.76 7.32 0.32
CA ALA A 68 3.43 6.23 -0.36
C ALA A 68 2.44 5.22 -0.95
N ILE A 69 1.18 5.28 -0.56
CA ILE A 69 0.13 4.35 -0.96
C ILE A 69 -0.91 5.09 -1.76
N GLU A 70 -1.20 4.59 -2.97
CA GLU A 70 -2.21 5.18 -3.85
C GLU A 70 -3.25 4.12 -4.20
N ILE A 71 -4.50 4.53 -4.34
CA ILE A 71 -5.60 3.65 -4.72
C ILE A 71 -6.14 4.10 -6.08
N TYR A 72 -6.26 3.15 -7.00
CA TYR A 72 -6.77 3.39 -8.34
C TYR A 72 -7.97 2.50 -8.61
N ASP A 73 -8.95 3.03 -9.35
CA ASP A 73 -10.11 2.27 -9.83
C ASP A 73 -10.33 2.62 -11.30
N ASP A 74 -10.27 1.61 -12.17
CA ASP A 74 -10.37 1.79 -13.63
C ASP A 74 -9.39 2.83 -14.17
N GLY A 75 -8.19 2.88 -13.60
CA GLY A 75 -7.16 3.83 -14.00
C GLY A 75 -7.32 5.21 -13.39
N GLU A 76 -8.37 5.44 -12.61
CA GLU A 76 -8.60 6.72 -11.92
C GLU A 76 -8.05 6.66 -10.51
N LYS A 77 -7.26 7.66 -10.14
CA LYS A 77 -6.69 7.76 -8.81
C LYS A 77 -7.76 8.25 -7.83
N LEU A 78 -8.06 7.44 -6.81
CA LEU A 78 -9.03 7.78 -5.77
C LEU A 78 -8.37 8.42 -4.56
N ILE A 79 -7.16 7.97 -4.22
CA ILE A 79 -6.43 8.47 -3.04
C ILE A 79 -4.95 8.65 -3.38
#